data_977e2e6704e7559385a601be8f081da8
#
_entry.id   977e2e6704e7559385a601be8f081da8
#
_cell.length_a   1.000
_cell.length_b   1.000
_cell.length_c   1.000
_cell.angle_alpha   90.00
_cell.angle_beta   90.00
_cell.angle_gamma   90.00
#
_symmetry.space_group_name_H-M   'P 1'
#
loop_
_entity.id
_entity.type
_entity.pdbx_description
1 polymer ?
#
loop_
_entity_poly.entity_id
_entity_poly.type
_entity_poly.pdbx_seq_one_letter_code
_entity_poly.pdbx_strand_id
1 'polypeptide(L)'
;MRKGNNVSEPRKTSPRPRRLSCALLEDEVGAVAVIAAIVFPVLVGAMGLGAESGYWYMESRKLQHAADVSAHAAAIRHRAGDQQSGLESTALRIARASGYSPGTLTVGTKPGLSAGSSKITVELTETHARLFSSVFIGAPVTISARAVAEVKGGSNACVLALSNSASGAVTVTGSTHVQLSGCSVVSNSSAADAFLMKNGSAVMSTDCVYTVGEAVTTTGLTMTGCSAPVERVPPTADPFAPVAEPDKLHVEQLPCRTLAYISDSAYAFDKLANGTQAIRFCGGLEIKGTITLKPGLYIIDGGDFTVTAGAKLSGDGVTLYFTNGAAAKLLGNGDIDLSAPTTGPFAGLLFFGSRRDTGVAHQVTGNSESSLEGNLYIPTGSIDFTGNSTVSGGCTQIVADQITFTGNSTMETCASPTDEIVVGRTVSLVE
;
A
#
# COMPACT_ATOMS: atom_id res chain seq x y z
N MET A 1 -80.04 -67.61 83.35
CA MET A 1 -80.80 -67.82 82.08
C MET A 1 -79.81 -67.68 80.90
N ARG A 2 -79.47 -68.82 80.33
CA ARG A 2 -79.63 -69.27 78.96
C ARG A 2 -79.35 -68.14 77.88
N LYS A 3 -78.45 -68.35 76.94
CA LYS A 3 -78.28 -69.19 75.76
C LYS A 3 -76.91 -68.80 75.18
N GLY A 4 -75.95 -69.56 74.79
CA GLY A 4 -75.91 -70.61 73.80
C GLY A 4 -75.86 -70.04 72.40
N ASN A 5 -74.68 -70.01 71.82
CA ASN A 5 -74.63 -70.07 70.35
C ASN A 5 -73.25 -70.46 69.83
N ASN A 6 -73.31 -71.28 68.89
CA ASN A 6 -72.29 -71.99 68.11
C ASN A 6 -71.25 -71.12 67.43
N VAL A 7 -70.03 -71.59 67.51
CA VAL A 7 -68.94 -71.19 66.67
C VAL A 7 -68.92 -72.08 65.45
N SER A 8 -68.93 -71.49 64.28
CA SER A 8 -68.62 -72.14 62.99
C SER A 8 -67.30 -71.57 62.45
N GLU A 9 -66.34 -72.46 62.35
CA GLU A 9 -64.98 -72.16 61.75
C GLU A 9 -65.12 -71.78 60.28
N PRO A 10 -64.32 -70.77 59.81
CA PRO A 10 -64.18 -70.53 58.36
C PRO A 10 -63.03 -71.35 57.81
N ARG A 11 -63.23 -72.02 56.73
CA ARG A 11 -62.28 -72.74 55.91
C ARG A 11 -61.16 -71.83 55.40
N LYS A 12 -59.91 -72.24 55.63
CA LYS A 12 -58.75 -71.69 54.96
C LYS A 12 -58.77 -72.06 53.47
N THR A 13 -58.93 -71.04 52.62
CA THR A 13 -58.65 -71.16 51.22
C THR A 13 -57.18 -70.62 50.97
N SER A 14 -56.35 -71.54 50.50
CA SER A 14 -54.94 -71.16 50.09
C SER A 14 -54.98 -70.26 48.86
N PRO A 15 -54.19 -69.24 48.86
CA PRO A 15 -54.07 -68.42 47.64
C PRO A 15 -53.24 -69.17 46.58
N ARG A 16 -53.81 -69.39 45.41
CA ARG A 16 -53.07 -69.84 44.23
C ARG A 16 -52.06 -68.77 43.82
N PRO A 17 -50.79 -69.11 43.44
CA PRO A 17 -49.86 -68.16 42.90
C PRO A 17 -50.37 -67.61 41.55
N ARG A 18 -50.69 -66.31 41.53
CA ARG A 18 -50.93 -65.58 40.28
C ARG A 18 -49.65 -65.60 39.50
N ARG A 19 -49.68 -66.21 38.31
CA ARG A 19 -48.57 -66.07 37.34
C ARG A 19 -48.45 -64.60 36.91
N LEU A 20 -47.44 -63.94 37.42
CA LEU A 20 -47.10 -62.53 37.08
C LEU A 20 -46.68 -62.34 35.61
N SER A 21 -46.57 -63.43 34.85
CA SER A 21 -46.00 -63.41 33.51
C SER A 21 -46.95 -63.07 32.35
N CYS A 22 -48.27 -63.00 32.57
CA CYS A 22 -49.21 -62.65 31.49
C CYS A 22 -49.85 -61.26 31.59
N ALA A 23 -49.67 -60.55 32.72
CA ALA A 23 -50.30 -59.25 32.88
C ALA A 23 -49.42 -58.06 32.25
N LEU A 24 -48.13 -58.31 31.89
CA LEU A 24 -47.30 -57.36 31.27
C LEU A 24 -47.50 -57.23 29.75
N LEU A 25 -48.24 -58.15 29.12
CA LEU A 25 -48.48 -58.14 27.68
C LEU A 25 -49.84 -57.55 27.25
N GLU A 26 -50.75 -57.33 28.24
CA GLU A 26 -52.08 -56.75 27.99
C GLU A 26 -52.29 -55.36 28.59
N ASP A 27 -51.27 -54.79 29.22
CA ASP A 27 -51.31 -53.44 29.80
C ASP A 27 -50.70 -52.39 28.80
N GLU A 28 -51.60 -51.86 27.97
CA GLU A 28 -51.23 -50.81 26.98
C GLU A 28 -50.60 -49.56 27.64
N VAL A 29 -50.87 -49.28 28.90
CA VAL A 29 -50.26 -48.16 29.67
C VAL A 29 -48.78 -48.43 29.97
N GLY A 30 -48.43 -49.72 30.19
CA GLY A 30 -47.02 -50.12 30.37
C GLY A 30 -46.17 -50.01 29.10
N ALA A 31 -46.77 -50.30 27.95
CA ALA A 31 -46.08 -50.22 26.65
C ALA A 31 -45.67 -48.79 26.31
N VAL A 32 -46.52 -47.79 26.58
CA VAL A 32 -46.19 -46.35 26.36
C VAL A 32 -45.03 -45.91 27.25
N ALA A 33 -44.95 -46.34 28.50
CA ALA A 33 -43.86 -45.99 29.43
C ALA A 33 -42.50 -46.56 28.98
N VAL A 34 -42.48 -47.80 28.43
CA VAL A 34 -41.25 -48.41 27.88
C VAL A 34 -40.81 -47.71 26.63
N ILE A 35 -41.72 -47.38 25.71
CA ILE A 35 -41.40 -46.62 24.49
C ILE A 35 -40.88 -45.24 24.86
N ALA A 36 -41.55 -44.53 25.79
CA ALA A 36 -41.11 -43.22 26.26
C ALA A 36 -39.73 -43.29 26.92
N ALA A 37 -39.42 -44.30 27.71
CA ALA A 37 -38.12 -44.48 28.34
C ALA A 37 -36.98 -44.70 27.35
N ILE A 38 -37.25 -45.24 26.16
CA ILE A 38 -36.26 -45.42 25.09
C ILE A 38 -36.16 -44.18 24.18
N VAL A 39 -37.31 -43.59 23.82
CA VAL A 39 -37.39 -42.49 22.87
C VAL A 39 -36.93 -41.18 23.51
N PHE A 40 -37.25 -40.94 24.78
CA PHE A 40 -36.90 -39.68 25.45
C PHE A 40 -35.38 -39.39 25.52
N PRO A 41 -34.50 -40.33 25.93
CA PRO A 41 -33.06 -40.12 25.89
C PRO A 41 -32.51 -39.86 24.49
N VAL A 42 -33.10 -40.56 23.47
CA VAL A 42 -32.68 -40.31 22.06
C VAL A 42 -33.04 -38.90 21.62
N LEU A 43 -34.26 -38.43 21.95
CA LEU A 43 -34.69 -37.07 21.64
C LEU A 43 -33.84 -36.03 22.35
N VAL A 44 -33.57 -36.20 23.64
CA VAL A 44 -32.68 -35.30 24.41
C VAL A 44 -31.27 -35.31 23.81
N GLY A 45 -30.73 -36.48 23.45
CA GLY A 45 -29.45 -36.60 22.77
C GLY A 45 -29.40 -35.87 21.42
N ALA A 46 -30.44 -36.07 20.61
CA ALA A 46 -30.55 -35.39 19.30
C ALA A 46 -30.66 -33.87 19.45
N MET A 47 -31.47 -33.39 20.41
CA MET A 47 -31.58 -31.95 20.72
C MET A 47 -30.25 -31.38 21.23
N GLY A 48 -29.54 -32.08 22.13
CA GLY A 48 -28.22 -31.65 22.63
C GLY A 48 -27.18 -31.55 21.55
N LEU A 49 -27.08 -32.55 20.68
CA LEU A 49 -26.15 -32.52 19.53
C LEU A 49 -26.54 -31.44 18.52
N GLY A 50 -27.83 -31.25 18.28
CA GLY A 50 -28.32 -30.19 17.40
C GLY A 50 -27.98 -28.80 17.91
N ALA A 51 -28.15 -28.53 19.20
CA ALA A 51 -27.81 -27.28 19.84
C ALA A 51 -26.28 -27.02 19.80
N GLU A 52 -25.48 -28.05 20.09
CA GLU A 52 -24.01 -27.96 20.06
C GLU A 52 -23.48 -27.73 18.65
N SER A 53 -24.03 -28.41 17.64
CA SER A 53 -23.67 -28.19 16.23
C SER A 53 -24.03 -26.79 15.78
N GLY A 54 -25.21 -26.27 16.18
CA GLY A 54 -25.60 -24.88 15.93
C GLY A 54 -24.65 -23.86 16.59
N TYR A 55 -24.22 -24.15 17.82
CA TYR A 55 -23.25 -23.33 18.52
C TYR A 55 -21.90 -23.28 17.75
N TRP A 56 -21.33 -24.41 17.36
CA TRP A 56 -20.09 -24.46 16.61
C TRP A 56 -20.19 -23.79 15.24
N TYR A 57 -21.34 -23.96 14.56
CA TYR A 57 -21.60 -23.24 13.31
C TYR A 57 -21.56 -21.72 13.52
N MET A 58 -22.19 -21.24 14.58
CA MET A 58 -22.21 -19.80 14.90
C MET A 58 -20.81 -19.28 15.24
N GLU A 59 -20.03 -20.03 16.05
CA GLU A 59 -18.64 -19.66 16.37
C GLU A 59 -17.74 -19.69 15.12
N SER A 60 -17.90 -20.69 14.24
CA SER A 60 -17.18 -20.72 12.96
C SER A 60 -17.50 -19.53 12.08
N ARG A 61 -18.75 -19.07 12.04
CA ARG A 61 -19.14 -17.87 11.28
C ARG A 61 -18.56 -16.59 11.87
N LYS A 62 -18.53 -16.46 13.19
CA LYS A 62 -17.89 -15.32 13.86
C LYS A 62 -16.38 -15.29 13.59
N LEU A 63 -15.73 -16.46 13.71
CA LEU A 63 -14.30 -16.56 13.44
C LEU A 63 -13.96 -16.24 11.99
N GLN A 64 -14.78 -16.70 11.03
CA GLN A 64 -14.62 -16.37 9.61
C GLN A 64 -14.76 -14.87 9.39
N HIS A 65 -15.79 -14.24 9.96
CA HIS A 65 -15.92 -12.77 9.86
C HIS A 65 -14.70 -12.03 10.45
N ALA A 66 -14.18 -12.49 11.59
CA ALA A 66 -12.98 -11.91 12.18
C ALA A 66 -11.75 -12.08 11.26
N ALA A 67 -11.61 -13.23 10.59
CA ALA A 67 -10.56 -13.47 9.61
C ALA A 67 -10.69 -12.55 8.39
N ASP A 68 -11.90 -12.40 7.84
CA ASP A 68 -12.18 -11.58 6.66
C ASP A 68 -11.81 -10.10 6.89
N VAL A 69 -12.30 -9.52 7.98
CA VAL A 69 -12.00 -8.10 8.29
C VAL A 69 -10.54 -7.89 8.65
N SER A 70 -9.90 -8.89 9.27
CA SER A 70 -8.47 -8.83 9.62
C SER A 70 -7.59 -8.93 8.38
N ALA A 71 -7.91 -9.82 7.43
CA ALA A 71 -7.20 -9.96 6.17
C ALA A 71 -7.32 -8.68 5.34
N HIS A 72 -8.52 -8.11 5.26
CA HIS A 72 -8.74 -6.85 4.54
C HIS A 72 -7.96 -5.70 5.17
N ALA A 73 -7.97 -5.57 6.50
CA ALA A 73 -7.23 -4.53 7.20
C ALA A 73 -5.70 -4.69 7.05
N ALA A 74 -5.19 -5.92 7.14
CA ALA A 74 -3.77 -6.21 6.91
C ALA A 74 -3.37 -5.88 5.46
N ALA A 75 -4.21 -6.19 4.48
CA ALA A 75 -3.96 -5.87 3.07
C ALA A 75 -3.95 -4.35 2.81
N ILE A 76 -4.81 -3.57 3.47
CA ILE A 76 -4.75 -2.09 3.41
C ILE A 76 -3.41 -1.58 3.96
N ARG A 77 -2.92 -2.13 5.07
CA ARG A 77 -1.62 -1.75 5.65
C ARG A 77 -0.45 -2.16 4.76
N HIS A 78 -0.53 -3.35 4.16
CA HIS A 78 0.45 -3.80 3.17
C HIS A 78 0.51 -2.86 1.96
N ARG A 79 -0.66 -2.44 1.46
CA ARG A 79 -0.74 -1.43 0.39
C ARG A 79 -0.08 -0.11 0.78
N ALA A 80 -0.16 0.29 2.05
CA ALA A 80 0.48 1.50 2.58
C ALA A 80 2.00 1.34 2.83
N GLY A 81 2.58 0.16 2.57
CA GLY A 81 4.01 -0.09 2.73
C GLY A 81 4.44 -0.61 4.10
N ASP A 82 3.49 -0.98 4.96
CA ASP A 82 3.83 -1.50 6.28
C ASP A 82 4.57 -2.84 6.20
N GLN A 83 5.49 -3.03 7.13
CA GLN A 83 6.24 -4.26 7.30
C GLN A 83 5.40 -5.37 7.94
N GLN A 84 5.86 -6.63 7.87
CA GLN A 84 5.16 -7.82 8.37
C GLN A 84 4.64 -7.66 9.82
N SER A 85 5.44 -7.10 10.72
CA SER A 85 5.04 -6.85 12.12
C SER A 85 3.87 -5.87 12.25
N GLY A 86 3.78 -4.88 11.36
CA GLY A 86 2.65 -3.93 11.27
C GLY A 86 1.37 -4.63 10.80
N LEU A 87 1.48 -5.56 9.86
CA LEU A 87 0.36 -6.35 9.36
C LEU A 87 -0.19 -7.26 10.46
N GLU A 88 0.68 -8.00 11.16
CA GLU A 88 0.31 -8.89 12.26
C GLU A 88 -0.36 -8.15 13.43
N SER A 89 0.22 -7.03 13.85
CA SER A 89 -0.35 -6.21 14.92
C SER A 89 -1.73 -5.64 14.55
N THR A 90 -1.91 -5.22 13.31
CA THR A 90 -3.18 -4.73 12.81
C THR A 90 -4.21 -5.85 12.71
N ALA A 91 -3.85 -6.99 12.11
CA ALA A 91 -4.73 -8.15 12.02
C ALA A 91 -5.20 -8.60 13.40
N LEU A 92 -4.30 -8.72 14.37
CA LEU A 92 -4.64 -9.11 15.74
C LEU A 92 -5.57 -8.10 16.43
N ARG A 93 -5.32 -6.80 16.27
CA ARG A 93 -6.17 -5.75 16.83
C ARG A 93 -7.58 -5.79 16.26
N ILE A 94 -7.72 -5.98 14.96
CA ILE A 94 -9.01 -6.04 14.28
C ILE A 94 -9.74 -7.35 14.61
N ALA A 95 -9.05 -8.50 14.63
CA ALA A 95 -9.62 -9.77 15.04
C ALA A 95 -10.22 -9.67 16.46
N ARG A 96 -9.48 -9.13 17.42
CA ARG A 96 -9.96 -8.92 18.80
C ARG A 96 -11.17 -7.98 18.87
N ALA A 97 -11.18 -6.91 18.09
CA ALA A 97 -12.32 -6.01 18.00
C ALA A 97 -13.57 -6.70 17.41
N SER A 98 -13.38 -7.76 16.62
CA SER A 98 -14.45 -8.58 16.03
C SER A 98 -14.84 -9.77 16.90
N GLY A 99 -14.37 -9.83 18.15
CA GLY A 99 -14.75 -10.86 19.12
C GLY A 99 -13.86 -12.10 19.11
N TYR A 100 -12.70 -12.06 18.43
CA TYR A 100 -11.71 -13.14 18.49
C TYR A 100 -11.13 -13.27 19.91
N SER A 101 -11.20 -14.47 20.45
CA SER A 101 -10.64 -14.84 21.74
C SER A 101 -9.17 -15.29 21.61
N PRO A 102 -8.43 -15.48 22.72
CA PRO A 102 -7.05 -15.97 22.64
C PRO A 102 -6.96 -17.33 21.93
N GLY A 103 -6.21 -17.36 20.84
CA GLY A 103 -5.90 -18.53 20.04
C GLY A 103 -4.63 -18.25 19.24
N THR A 104 -4.43 -18.89 18.10
CA THR A 104 -3.33 -18.58 17.19
C THR A 104 -3.81 -17.73 16.02
N LEU A 105 -3.05 -16.68 15.73
CA LEU A 105 -3.23 -15.84 14.55
C LEU A 105 -1.92 -15.85 13.76
N THR A 106 -2.02 -16.15 12.48
CA THR A 106 -0.90 -16.07 11.54
C THR A 106 -1.25 -15.17 10.37
N VAL A 107 -0.27 -14.37 9.93
CA VAL A 107 -0.40 -13.52 8.74
C VAL A 107 0.69 -13.92 7.77
N GLY A 108 0.29 -14.32 6.57
CA GLY A 108 1.20 -14.67 5.50
C GLY A 108 1.07 -13.71 4.32
N THR A 109 2.20 -13.31 3.73
CA THR A 109 2.25 -12.51 2.51
C THR A 109 2.85 -13.35 1.39
N LYS A 110 2.17 -13.41 0.25
CA LYS A 110 2.64 -14.12 -0.95
C LYS A 110 2.42 -13.25 -2.19
N PRO A 111 3.26 -13.37 -3.23
CA PRO A 111 2.96 -12.77 -4.53
C PRO A 111 1.60 -13.24 -5.05
N GLY A 112 0.87 -12.34 -5.70
CA GLY A 112 -0.37 -12.67 -6.37
C GLY A 112 -0.14 -13.25 -7.78
N LEU A 113 -1.22 -13.45 -8.53
CA LEU A 113 -1.16 -14.01 -9.88
C LEU A 113 -0.78 -12.99 -10.94
N SER A 114 -1.08 -11.71 -10.70
CA SER A 114 -0.73 -10.62 -11.61
C SER A 114 0.56 -9.94 -11.16
N ALA A 115 1.33 -9.39 -12.08
CA ALA A 115 2.52 -8.59 -11.74
C ALA A 115 2.14 -7.47 -10.76
N GLY A 116 2.94 -7.28 -9.73
CA GLY A 116 2.70 -6.27 -8.68
C GLY A 116 1.53 -6.58 -7.73
N SER A 117 0.82 -7.72 -7.87
CA SER A 117 -0.21 -8.11 -6.91
C SER A 117 0.38 -8.90 -5.74
N SER A 118 -0.27 -8.78 -4.58
CA SER A 118 0.11 -9.51 -3.36
C SER A 118 -1.12 -10.09 -2.68
N LYS A 119 -1.01 -11.31 -2.16
CA LYS A 119 -2.04 -11.98 -1.36
C LYS A 119 -1.67 -11.97 0.10
N ILE A 120 -2.55 -11.43 0.92
CA ILE A 120 -2.42 -11.41 2.37
C ILE A 120 -3.39 -12.44 2.93
N THR A 121 -2.84 -13.47 3.56
CA THR A 121 -3.61 -14.55 4.19
C THR A 121 -3.62 -14.35 5.68
N VAL A 122 -4.78 -14.39 6.30
CA VAL A 122 -4.94 -14.43 7.76
C VAL A 122 -5.58 -15.75 8.13
N GLU A 123 -4.96 -16.48 9.04
CA GLU A 123 -5.49 -17.72 9.60
C GLU A 123 -5.67 -17.52 11.11
N LEU A 124 -6.88 -17.83 11.58
CA LEU A 124 -7.28 -17.76 12.98
C LEU A 124 -7.66 -19.15 13.46
N THR A 125 -7.28 -19.50 14.69
CA THR A 125 -7.77 -20.70 15.35
C THR A 125 -8.24 -20.38 16.75
N GLU A 126 -9.36 -20.97 17.16
CA GLU A 126 -9.88 -20.92 18.52
C GLU A 126 -10.18 -22.33 19.02
N THR A 127 -10.04 -22.51 20.33
CA THR A 127 -10.31 -23.79 20.98
C THR A 127 -11.48 -23.63 21.91
N HIS A 128 -12.55 -24.40 21.67
CA HIS A 128 -13.78 -24.37 22.43
C HIS A 128 -13.99 -25.66 23.21
N ALA A 129 -14.49 -25.55 24.43
CA ALA A 129 -14.92 -26.72 25.20
C ALA A 129 -16.14 -27.37 24.53
N ARG A 130 -16.20 -28.70 24.56
CA ARG A 130 -17.41 -29.41 24.16
C ARG A 130 -18.49 -29.17 25.19
N LEU A 131 -19.72 -29.05 24.73
CA LEU A 131 -20.90 -28.92 25.58
C LEU A 131 -21.51 -30.30 25.86
N PHE A 132 -22.50 -30.70 25.08
CA PHE A 132 -23.19 -31.97 25.22
C PHE A 132 -22.31 -33.17 24.86
N SER A 133 -21.53 -33.04 23.79
CA SER A 133 -20.66 -34.15 23.33
C SER A 133 -19.46 -34.39 24.26
N SER A 134 -19.23 -33.57 25.29
CA SER A 134 -18.22 -33.80 26.34
C SER A 134 -18.41 -35.06 27.14
N VAL A 135 -19.67 -35.56 27.19
CA VAL A 135 -20.01 -36.85 27.82
C VAL A 135 -19.36 -38.04 27.09
N PHE A 136 -19.08 -37.89 25.79
CA PHE A 136 -18.52 -38.95 24.94
C PHE A 136 -17.05 -38.73 24.61
N ILE A 137 -16.65 -37.46 24.45
CA ILE A 137 -15.29 -37.07 24.02
C ILE A 137 -14.81 -35.88 24.87
N GLY A 138 -13.75 -36.08 25.67
CA GLY A 138 -13.23 -35.05 26.55
C GLY A 138 -12.29 -33.99 25.86
N ALA A 139 -11.84 -34.25 24.63
CA ALA A 139 -10.96 -33.34 23.91
C ALA A 139 -11.72 -32.09 23.40
N PRO A 140 -11.16 -30.88 23.52
CA PRO A 140 -11.80 -29.67 23.00
C PRO A 140 -11.91 -29.69 21.47
N VAL A 141 -12.75 -28.83 20.93
CA VAL A 141 -12.92 -28.63 19.48
C VAL A 141 -12.09 -27.40 19.07
N THR A 142 -11.22 -27.56 18.08
CA THR A 142 -10.53 -26.45 17.44
C THR A 142 -11.30 -26.02 16.20
N ILE A 143 -11.68 -24.77 16.15
CA ILE A 143 -12.31 -24.13 15.00
C ILE A 143 -11.24 -23.27 14.34
N SER A 144 -11.11 -23.38 13.03
CA SER A 144 -10.20 -22.56 12.23
C SER A 144 -10.96 -21.80 11.17
N ALA A 145 -10.49 -20.58 10.88
CA ALA A 145 -10.95 -19.75 9.78
C ALA A 145 -9.77 -19.19 9.02
N ARG A 146 -9.91 -19.08 7.72
CA ARG A 146 -8.92 -18.51 6.83
C ARG A 146 -9.58 -17.50 5.91
N ALA A 147 -8.89 -16.37 5.72
CA ALA A 147 -9.30 -15.36 4.76
C ALA A 147 -8.09 -14.91 3.94
N VAL A 148 -8.32 -14.61 2.70
CA VAL A 148 -7.31 -14.08 1.79
C VAL A 148 -7.82 -12.77 1.20
N ALA A 149 -7.04 -11.71 1.43
CA ALA A 149 -7.24 -10.44 0.75
C ALA A 149 -6.15 -10.27 -0.31
N GLU A 150 -6.54 -9.89 -1.50
CA GLU A 150 -5.61 -9.62 -2.58
C GLU A 150 -5.51 -8.12 -2.83
N VAL A 151 -4.27 -7.63 -2.83
CA VAL A 151 -3.92 -6.30 -3.30
C VAL A 151 -3.65 -6.43 -4.79
N LYS A 152 -4.54 -5.90 -5.61
CA LYS A 152 -4.49 -5.99 -7.08
C LYS A 152 -4.36 -4.63 -7.72
N GLY A 153 -3.90 -4.67 -8.95
CA GLY A 153 -3.82 -3.51 -9.80
C GLY A 153 -2.74 -2.55 -9.33
N GLY A 154 -2.70 -1.49 -9.99
CA GLY A 154 -1.73 -0.44 -9.88
C GLY A 154 -1.11 -0.22 -11.23
N SER A 155 -0.89 1.02 -11.54
CA SER A 155 -0.03 1.44 -12.63
C SER A 155 1.19 2.12 -12.02
N ASN A 156 2.30 2.09 -12.74
CA ASN A 156 3.47 2.82 -12.33
C ASN A 156 3.20 4.31 -12.50
N ALA A 157 3.57 5.13 -11.53
CA ALA A 157 3.48 6.57 -11.64
C ALA A 157 4.82 7.13 -12.11
N CYS A 158 4.80 7.97 -13.17
CA CYS A 158 5.95 8.79 -13.54
C CYS A 158 5.89 10.16 -12.88
N VAL A 159 4.73 10.59 -12.44
CA VAL A 159 4.49 11.91 -11.86
C VAL A 159 3.73 11.76 -10.56
N LEU A 160 4.32 12.23 -9.46
CA LEU A 160 3.71 12.24 -8.13
C LEU A 160 3.86 13.63 -7.50
N ALA A 161 2.75 14.34 -7.35
CA ALA A 161 2.70 15.57 -6.57
C ALA A 161 2.40 15.25 -5.10
N LEU A 162 3.28 15.68 -4.20
CA LEU A 162 3.24 15.38 -2.77
C LEU A 162 2.40 16.36 -1.97
N SER A 163 2.11 17.54 -2.52
CA SER A 163 1.31 18.56 -1.81
C SER A 163 -0.02 18.01 -1.37
N ASN A 164 -0.36 18.22 -0.08
CA ASN A 164 -1.62 17.72 0.49
C ASN A 164 -2.84 18.61 0.18
N SER A 165 -2.63 19.85 -0.29
CA SER A 165 -3.72 20.83 -0.38
C SER A 165 -3.56 21.87 -1.50
N ALA A 166 -2.46 21.85 -2.27
CA ALA A 166 -2.25 22.83 -3.32
C ALA A 166 -3.29 22.71 -4.43
N SER A 167 -3.89 23.83 -4.81
CA SER A 167 -4.63 23.98 -6.05
C SER A 167 -3.69 23.77 -7.23
N GLY A 168 -4.07 22.92 -8.20
CA GLY A 168 -3.22 22.61 -9.33
C GLY A 168 -1.89 21.95 -8.95
N ALA A 169 -1.88 21.04 -7.95
CA ALA A 169 -0.67 20.34 -7.54
C ALA A 169 0.01 19.64 -8.74
N VAL A 170 -0.78 19.14 -9.68
CA VAL A 170 -0.32 18.84 -11.04
C VAL A 170 -1.07 19.73 -12.00
N THR A 171 -0.37 20.57 -12.72
CA THR A 171 -0.96 21.50 -13.70
C THR A 171 -0.42 21.24 -15.10
N VAL A 172 -1.30 21.17 -16.10
CA VAL A 172 -0.98 21.12 -17.53
C VAL A 172 -1.58 22.36 -18.22
N THR A 173 -0.76 23.21 -18.75
CA THR A 173 -1.21 24.50 -19.29
C THR A 173 -0.47 24.91 -20.58
N GLY A 174 -1.03 25.88 -21.31
CA GLY A 174 -0.43 26.36 -22.56
C GLY A 174 -0.74 25.46 -23.77
N SER A 175 0.10 25.51 -24.80
CA SER A 175 0.03 24.64 -26.00
C SER A 175 0.88 23.38 -25.78
N THR A 176 0.68 22.74 -24.66
CA THR A 176 1.51 21.64 -24.16
C THR A 176 1.10 20.31 -24.74
N HIS A 177 2.06 19.49 -25.12
CA HIS A 177 1.86 18.10 -25.50
C HIS A 177 2.72 17.20 -24.58
N VAL A 178 2.06 16.55 -23.62
CA VAL A 178 2.71 15.64 -22.65
C VAL A 178 2.34 14.20 -22.99
N GLN A 179 3.35 13.38 -23.22
CA GLN A 179 3.16 11.95 -23.48
C GLN A 179 3.87 11.13 -22.41
N LEU A 180 3.10 10.43 -21.59
CA LEU A 180 3.57 9.54 -20.54
C LEU A 180 3.23 8.11 -20.94
N SER A 181 4.24 7.38 -21.44
CA SER A 181 4.02 6.03 -21.96
C SER A 181 4.15 4.99 -20.84
N GLY A 182 3.08 4.22 -20.62
CA GLY A 182 3.05 3.12 -19.64
C GLY A 182 3.06 3.59 -18.18
N CYS A 183 2.70 4.85 -17.90
CA CYS A 183 2.68 5.37 -16.56
C CYS A 183 1.57 6.38 -16.26
N SER A 184 1.29 6.56 -15.01
CA SER A 184 0.20 7.37 -14.46
C SER A 184 0.69 8.64 -13.80
N VAL A 185 -0.24 9.57 -13.64
CA VAL A 185 -0.08 10.82 -12.87
C VAL A 185 -0.81 10.70 -11.56
N VAL A 186 -0.17 11.12 -10.47
CA VAL A 186 -0.74 11.10 -9.12
C VAL A 186 -0.66 12.46 -8.47
N SER A 187 -1.75 12.89 -7.85
CA SER A 187 -1.80 14.09 -7.01
C SER A 187 -2.31 13.75 -5.61
N ASN A 188 -1.50 14.01 -4.59
CA ASN A 188 -1.89 13.86 -3.20
C ASN A 188 -2.73 15.06 -2.67
N SER A 189 -2.92 16.11 -3.47
CA SER A 189 -3.69 17.26 -3.05
C SER A 189 -5.17 16.92 -2.88
N SER A 190 -5.76 17.42 -1.81
CA SER A 190 -7.20 17.34 -1.52
C SER A 190 -8.03 18.48 -2.17
N ALA A 191 -7.41 19.34 -2.96
CA ALA A 191 -8.10 20.45 -3.62
C ALA A 191 -9.10 19.95 -4.69
N ALA A 192 -10.11 20.76 -4.99
CA ALA A 192 -11.09 20.47 -6.05
C ALA A 192 -10.48 20.50 -7.47
N ASP A 193 -9.27 20.95 -7.60
CA ASP A 193 -8.45 21.02 -8.82
C ASP A 193 -7.06 20.45 -8.59
N ALA A 194 -6.96 19.37 -7.81
CA ALA A 194 -5.70 18.69 -7.48
C ALA A 194 -4.89 18.29 -8.72
N PHE A 195 -5.58 17.89 -9.77
CA PHE A 195 -5.07 17.80 -11.14
C PHE A 195 -5.81 18.83 -12.00
N LEU A 196 -5.07 19.69 -12.68
CA LEU A 196 -5.64 20.81 -13.39
C LEU A 196 -5.11 20.93 -14.81
N MET A 197 -5.97 20.74 -15.79
CA MET A 197 -5.70 21.12 -17.19
C MET A 197 -6.32 22.49 -17.48
N LYS A 198 -5.47 23.45 -17.82
CA LYS A 198 -5.88 24.82 -18.24
C LYS A 198 -5.74 24.93 -19.75
N ASN A 199 -6.77 25.56 -20.37
CA ASN A 199 -6.84 25.84 -21.81
C ASN A 199 -7.08 24.58 -22.68
N GLY A 200 -7.90 24.74 -23.71
CA GLY A 200 -8.30 23.64 -24.58
C GLY A 200 -7.22 23.17 -25.58
N SER A 201 -6.04 23.80 -25.58
CA SER A 201 -4.90 23.43 -26.43
C SER A 201 -3.89 22.52 -25.74
N ALA A 202 -4.01 22.35 -24.41
CA ALA A 202 -3.16 21.41 -23.66
C ALA A 202 -3.59 19.97 -23.93
N VAL A 203 -2.66 19.12 -24.30
CA VAL A 203 -2.85 17.69 -24.56
C VAL A 203 -1.96 16.89 -23.60
N MET A 204 -2.56 15.88 -22.96
CA MET A 204 -1.81 14.90 -22.15
C MET A 204 -2.29 13.50 -22.46
N SER A 205 -1.35 12.59 -22.71
CA SER A 205 -1.59 11.15 -22.82
C SER A 205 -0.87 10.44 -21.66
N THR A 206 -1.61 9.61 -20.92
CA THR A 206 -1.11 8.88 -19.74
C THR A 206 -1.91 7.59 -19.53
N ASP A 207 -1.44 6.66 -18.71
CA ASP A 207 -2.23 5.48 -18.39
C ASP A 207 -3.46 5.83 -17.56
N CYS A 208 -3.30 6.56 -16.48
CA CYS A 208 -4.40 7.00 -15.64
C CYS A 208 -4.01 8.26 -14.84
N VAL A 209 -5.00 9.00 -14.35
CA VAL A 209 -4.82 10.09 -13.40
C VAL A 209 -5.49 9.69 -12.08
N TYR A 210 -4.73 9.73 -10.99
CA TYR A 210 -5.20 9.45 -9.63
C TYR A 210 -5.09 10.70 -8.78
N THR A 211 -6.15 11.08 -8.08
CA THR A 211 -6.16 12.28 -7.22
C THR A 211 -6.81 12.00 -5.86
N VAL A 212 -6.27 12.56 -4.80
CA VAL A 212 -6.92 12.57 -3.48
C VAL A 212 -8.12 13.52 -3.47
N GLY A 213 -7.98 14.67 -4.10
CA GLY A 213 -9.07 15.62 -4.38
C GLY A 213 -9.78 15.32 -5.70
N GLU A 214 -10.08 16.35 -6.46
CA GLU A 214 -10.79 16.25 -7.74
C GLU A 214 -9.89 16.65 -8.91
N ALA A 215 -10.30 16.30 -10.13
CA ALA A 215 -9.58 16.59 -11.34
C ALA A 215 -10.39 17.52 -12.26
N VAL A 216 -9.78 18.60 -12.67
CA VAL A 216 -10.32 19.50 -13.70
C VAL A 216 -9.63 19.21 -15.03
N THR A 217 -10.34 18.60 -15.96
CA THR A 217 -9.77 18.11 -17.23
C THR A 217 -10.37 18.83 -18.42
N THR A 218 -9.69 18.75 -19.55
CA THR A 218 -10.17 19.19 -20.86
C THR A 218 -10.29 17.99 -21.80
N THR A 219 -10.84 18.20 -22.99
CA THR A 219 -10.89 17.17 -24.05
C THR A 219 -9.51 16.73 -24.53
N GLY A 220 -8.44 17.41 -24.14
CA GLY A 220 -7.06 17.07 -24.46
C GLY A 220 -6.47 15.95 -23.58
N LEU A 221 -7.18 15.46 -22.56
CA LEU A 221 -6.72 14.32 -21.76
C LEU A 221 -7.10 13.01 -22.43
N THR A 222 -6.09 12.17 -22.71
CA THR A 222 -6.27 10.80 -23.19
C THR A 222 -5.67 9.84 -22.18
N MET A 223 -6.47 8.84 -21.76
CA MET A 223 -6.04 7.82 -20.81
C MET A 223 -6.21 6.43 -21.40
N THR A 224 -5.20 5.56 -21.21
CA THR A 224 -5.20 4.19 -21.76
C THR A 224 -5.62 3.15 -20.73
N GLY A 225 -5.36 3.39 -19.46
CA GLY A 225 -5.62 2.46 -18.37
C GLY A 225 -6.91 2.72 -17.59
N CYS A 226 -7.53 3.90 -17.74
CA CYS A 226 -8.80 4.21 -17.12
C CYS A 226 -9.67 5.10 -18.01
N SER A 227 -11.01 5.02 -17.85
CA SER A 227 -11.97 5.76 -18.68
C SER A 227 -12.21 7.20 -18.21
N ALA A 228 -11.86 7.51 -16.96
CA ALA A 228 -11.93 8.82 -16.32
C ALA A 228 -10.89 8.91 -15.22
N PRO A 229 -10.49 10.11 -14.77
CA PRO A 229 -9.65 10.27 -13.58
C PRO A 229 -10.25 9.54 -12.38
N VAL A 230 -9.41 8.88 -11.60
CA VAL A 230 -9.81 8.18 -10.38
C VAL A 230 -9.58 9.13 -9.21
N GLU A 231 -10.66 9.71 -8.75
CA GLU A 231 -10.68 10.71 -7.69
C GLU A 231 -10.88 10.08 -6.32
N ARG A 232 -10.54 10.85 -5.26
CA ARG A 232 -10.74 10.47 -3.85
C ARG A 232 -10.02 9.17 -3.49
N VAL A 233 -8.86 8.94 -4.12
CA VAL A 233 -7.99 7.83 -3.74
C VAL A 233 -7.22 8.18 -2.45
N PRO A 234 -6.79 7.19 -1.66
CA PRO A 234 -5.87 7.46 -0.56
C PRO A 234 -4.56 8.07 -1.07
N PRO A 235 -3.91 8.97 -0.28
CA PRO A 235 -2.65 9.55 -0.66
C PRO A 235 -1.58 8.47 -0.84
N THR A 236 -0.74 8.68 -1.85
CA THR A 236 0.43 7.84 -2.13
C THR A 236 1.58 8.28 -1.22
N ALA A 237 2.22 7.32 -0.56
CA ALA A 237 3.37 7.62 0.28
C ALA A 237 4.53 8.16 -0.57
N ASP A 238 5.34 9.04 0.03
CA ASP A 238 6.58 9.51 -0.58
C ASP A 238 7.58 8.34 -0.67
N PRO A 239 7.94 7.88 -1.88
CA PRO A 239 8.81 6.72 -2.07
C PRO A 239 10.24 6.97 -1.58
N PHE A 240 10.68 8.23 -1.56
CA PHE A 240 12.02 8.62 -1.16
C PHE A 240 12.11 9.10 0.30
N ALA A 241 11.02 9.10 1.06
CA ALA A 241 11.03 9.45 2.49
C ALA A 241 12.11 8.68 3.31
N PRO A 242 12.40 7.38 3.04
CA PRO A 242 13.45 6.65 3.75
C PRO A 242 14.88 7.07 3.37
N VAL A 243 15.08 7.75 2.23
CA VAL A 243 16.42 8.19 1.80
C VAL A 243 16.92 9.28 2.72
N ALA A 244 18.05 9.04 3.37
CA ALA A 244 18.66 10.02 4.26
C ALA A 244 19.16 11.22 3.47
N GLU A 245 18.69 12.41 3.83
CA GLU A 245 19.20 13.67 3.28
C GLU A 245 20.65 13.91 3.76
N PRO A 246 21.53 14.48 2.91
CA PRO A 246 22.88 14.88 3.34
C PRO A 246 22.82 15.74 4.61
N ASP A 247 23.57 15.33 5.64
CA ASP A 247 23.59 16.04 6.91
C ASP A 247 24.14 17.47 6.71
N LYS A 248 23.38 18.46 7.18
CA LYS A 248 23.71 19.87 6.98
C LYS A 248 25.08 20.24 7.52
N LEU A 249 25.44 19.77 8.72
CA LEU A 249 26.74 20.11 9.33
C LEU A 249 27.88 19.50 8.55
N HIS A 250 27.76 18.30 8.04
CA HIS A 250 28.78 17.68 7.20
C HIS A 250 28.89 18.37 5.82
N VAL A 251 27.76 18.79 5.25
CA VAL A 251 27.76 19.58 4.01
C VAL A 251 28.50 20.92 4.23
N GLU A 252 28.22 21.63 5.31
CA GLU A 252 28.85 22.91 5.63
C GLU A 252 30.37 22.80 5.92
N GLN A 253 30.84 21.61 6.32
CA GLN A 253 32.27 21.34 6.53
C GLN A 253 33.04 21.09 5.21
N LEU A 254 32.34 20.77 4.12
CA LEU A 254 33.01 20.60 2.82
C LEU A 254 33.54 21.93 2.31
N PRO A 255 34.73 21.94 1.67
CA PRO A 255 35.25 23.12 1.04
C PRO A 255 34.24 23.71 0.06
N CYS A 256 33.99 25.00 0.22
CA CYS A 256 33.11 25.74 -0.66
C CYS A 256 33.85 26.13 -1.95
N ARG A 257 33.38 25.63 -3.07
CA ARG A 257 33.92 26.02 -4.38
C ARG A 257 33.11 27.19 -4.92
N THR A 258 33.80 28.30 -5.13
CA THR A 258 33.20 29.53 -5.67
C THR A 258 33.38 29.65 -7.18
N LEU A 259 33.85 28.60 -7.84
CA LEU A 259 33.99 28.58 -9.29
C LEU A 259 32.62 28.59 -9.95
N ALA A 260 32.33 29.64 -10.68
CA ALA A 260 31.09 29.83 -11.40
C ALA A 260 30.86 28.78 -12.53
N TYR A 261 31.87 28.02 -12.88
CA TYR A 261 31.78 27.02 -13.95
C TYR A 261 32.81 25.89 -13.75
N ILE A 262 32.48 24.71 -14.24
CA ILE A 262 33.43 23.61 -14.44
C ILE A 262 33.87 23.66 -15.91
N SER A 263 35.18 23.82 -16.14
CA SER A 263 35.74 23.89 -17.51
C SER A 263 36.50 22.63 -17.93
N ASP A 264 36.83 21.76 -16.98
CA ASP A 264 37.44 20.46 -17.27
C ASP A 264 37.15 19.44 -16.15
N SER A 265 37.56 18.19 -16.39
CA SER A 265 37.37 17.06 -15.47
C SER A 265 38.39 17.00 -14.31
N ALA A 266 39.20 18.03 -14.10
CA ALA A 266 40.32 18.00 -13.14
C ALA A 266 39.96 18.32 -11.69
N TYR A 267 38.68 18.44 -11.34
CA TYR A 267 38.24 18.64 -9.96
C TYR A 267 38.31 17.38 -9.13
N ALA A 268 38.73 17.52 -7.87
CA ALA A 268 38.72 16.44 -6.89
C ALA A 268 37.43 16.48 -6.05
N PHE A 269 36.88 15.31 -5.77
CA PHE A 269 35.82 15.16 -4.79
C PHE A 269 36.37 15.12 -3.36
N ASP A 270 35.64 15.70 -2.46
CA ASP A 270 35.73 15.48 -1.03
C ASP A 270 34.86 14.28 -0.63
N LYS A 271 34.83 13.94 0.64
CA LYS A 271 33.98 12.83 1.15
C LYS A 271 33.09 13.30 2.27
N LEU A 272 31.81 12.97 2.20
CA LEU A 272 30.90 13.05 3.34
C LEU A 272 31.28 12.01 4.40
N ALA A 273 30.77 12.18 5.62
CA ALA A 273 31.02 11.25 6.73
C ALA A 273 30.63 9.79 6.43
N ASN A 274 29.66 9.57 5.56
CA ASN A 274 29.22 8.26 5.09
C ASN A 274 30.11 7.68 3.96
N GLY A 275 31.19 8.37 3.58
CA GLY A 275 32.11 7.95 2.52
C GLY A 275 31.68 8.34 1.11
N THR A 276 30.50 8.94 0.91
CA THR A 276 30.02 9.40 -0.39
C THR A 276 30.94 10.48 -0.95
N GLN A 277 31.37 10.32 -2.20
CA GLN A 277 32.13 11.34 -2.91
C GLN A 277 31.20 12.53 -3.20
N ALA A 278 31.60 13.73 -2.75
CA ALA A 278 30.79 14.94 -2.87
C ALA A 278 31.66 16.15 -3.22
N ILE A 279 31.06 17.08 -3.94
CA ILE A 279 31.66 18.38 -4.24
C ILE A 279 30.62 19.47 -3.98
N ARG A 280 31.02 20.56 -3.29
CA ARG A 280 30.11 21.65 -2.89
C ARG A 280 30.38 22.90 -3.68
N PHE A 281 29.35 23.46 -4.30
CA PHE A 281 29.37 24.75 -4.99
C PHE A 281 28.51 25.75 -4.23
N CYS A 282 29.08 26.87 -3.81
CA CYS A 282 28.35 27.91 -3.08
C CYS A 282 28.00 29.07 -4.00
N GLY A 283 26.71 29.46 -3.95
CA GLY A 283 26.21 30.55 -4.77
C GLY A 283 25.87 30.18 -6.21
N GLY A 284 25.75 28.89 -6.47
CA GLY A 284 25.31 28.32 -7.77
C GLY A 284 26.46 27.69 -8.58
N LEU A 285 26.06 27.07 -9.69
CA LEU A 285 26.97 26.45 -10.65
C LEU A 285 26.43 26.68 -12.07
N GLU A 286 27.23 27.32 -12.91
CA GLU A 286 26.92 27.53 -14.32
C GLU A 286 27.73 26.59 -15.20
N ILE A 287 27.08 25.88 -16.09
CA ILE A 287 27.70 24.98 -17.07
C ILE A 287 27.82 25.71 -18.40
N LYS A 288 29.04 25.80 -18.91
CA LYS A 288 29.38 26.41 -20.21
C LYS A 288 30.26 25.47 -21.03
N GLY A 289 30.01 25.43 -22.33
CA GLY A 289 30.78 24.56 -23.23
C GLY A 289 30.42 23.07 -23.10
N THR A 290 31.37 22.17 -23.31
CA THR A 290 31.16 20.73 -23.26
C THR A 290 31.77 20.19 -21.97
N ILE A 291 30.92 19.67 -21.06
CA ILE A 291 31.32 19.20 -19.74
C ILE A 291 30.81 17.77 -19.54
N THR A 292 31.68 16.91 -19.04
CA THR A 292 31.30 15.56 -18.57
C THR A 292 31.51 15.51 -17.05
N LEU A 293 30.42 15.31 -16.31
CA LEU A 293 30.45 15.15 -14.87
C LEU A 293 30.91 13.71 -14.50
N LYS A 294 31.76 13.63 -13.46
CA LYS A 294 32.16 12.35 -12.88
C LYS A 294 31.05 11.81 -11.96
N PRO A 295 30.94 10.48 -11.77
CA PRO A 295 30.04 9.92 -10.79
C PRO A 295 30.22 10.52 -9.38
N GLY A 296 29.14 10.96 -8.73
CA GLY A 296 29.19 11.52 -7.38
C GLY A 296 28.06 12.49 -7.06
N LEU A 297 28.12 13.04 -5.85
CA LEU A 297 27.14 13.99 -5.32
C LEU A 297 27.63 15.44 -5.57
N TYR A 298 26.86 16.19 -6.32
CA TYR A 298 27.11 17.63 -6.59
C TYR A 298 26.16 18.45 -5.73
N ILE A 299 26.67 19.12 -4.74
CA ILE A 299 25.93 19.92 -3.77
C ILE A 299 25.90 21.37 -4.28
N ILE A 300 24.72 21.84 -4.64
CA ILE A 300 24.47 23.23 -5.01
C ILE A 300 23.93 23.92 -3.77
N ASP A 301 24.75 24.75 -3.17
CA ASP A 301 24.51 25.40 -1.89
C ASP A 301 24.23 26.89 -2.09
N GLY A 302 22.95 27.19 -2.25
CA GLY A 302 22.48 28.53 -2.66
C GLY A 302 22.75 28.84 -4.14
N GLY A 303 22.00 29.80 -4.66
CA GLY A 303 22.08 30.17 -6.08
C GLY A 303 21.49 29.12 -7.01
N ASP A 304 21.71 29.28 -8.31
CA ASP A 304 21.10 28.44 -9.33
C ASP A 304 22.11 27.48 -9.97
N PHE A 305 21.64 26.28 -10.28
CA PHE A 305 22.33 25.40 -11.23
C PHE A 305 21.81 25.71 -12.64
N THR A 306 22.69 26.26 -13.48
CA THR A 306 22.31 26.71 -14.83
C THR A 306 23.12 26.00 -15.90
N VAL A 307 22.43 25.57 -16.97
CA VAL A 307 23.07 25.09 -18.20
C VAL A 307 22.81 26.14 -19.28
N THR A 308 23.85 26.76 -19.80
CA THR A 308 23.70 27.85 -20.80
C THR A 308 23.35 27.29 -22.18
N ALA A 309 22.74 28.13 -23.01
CA ALA A 309 22.40 27.76 -24.38
C ALA A 309 23.66 27.32 -25.17
N GLY A 310 23.57 26.19 -25.86
CA GLY A 310 24.66 25.59 -26.61
C GLY A 310 25.72 24.86 -25.78
N ALA A 311 25.55 24.79 -24.46
CA ALA A 311 26.37 23.90 -23.62
C ALA A 311 25.95 22.43 -23.80
N LYS A 312 26.92 21.52 -23.64
CA LYS A 312 26.72 20.08 -23.62
C LYS A 312 27.16 19.58 -22.26
N LEU A 313 26.18 19.01 -21.53
CA LEU A 313 26.40 18.46 -20.22
C LEU A 313 26.08 16.96 -20.24
N SER A 314 27.09 16.13 -19.95
CA SER A 314 26.89 14.69 -19.81
C SER A 314 27.39 14.20 -18.45
N GLY A 315 26.93 13.06 -18.00
CA GLY A 315 27.43 12.42 -16.77
C GLY A 315 26.60 11.23 -16.31
N ASP A 316 27.31 10.16 -15.99
CA ASP A 316 26.71 8.93 -15.47
C ASP A 316 26.93 8.84 -13.95
N GLY A 317 25.93 8.35 -13.24
CA GLY A 317 26.02 8.17 -11.78
C GLY A 317 26.06 9.48 -10.99
N VAL A 318 25.35 10.49 -11.46
CA VAL A 318 25.34 11.85 -10.90
C VAL A 318 24.11 12.08 -10.05
N THR A 319 24.29 12.67 -8.86
CA THR A 319 23.19 13.24 -8.07
C THR A 319 23.45 14.73 -7.87
N LEU A 320 22.48 15.57 -8.25
CA LEU A 320 22.47 17.01 -7.99
C LEU A 320 21.61 17.26 -6.74
N TYR A 321 22.26 17.65 -5.65
CA TYR A 321 21.58 17.99 -4.38
C TYR A 321 21.47 19.50 -4.23
N PHE A 322 20.25 20.00 -4.10
CA PHE A 322 19.93 21.43 -3.99
C PHE A 322 19.61 21.80 -2.55
N THR A 323 20.31 22.78 -1.99
CA THR A 323 20.11 23.24 -0.61
C THR A 323 20.27 24.74 -0.47
N ASN A 324 19.79 25.31 0.63
CA ASN A 324 19.79 26.75 0.91
C ASN A 324 19.16 27.60 -0.19
N GLY A 325 18.01 27.15 -0.70
CA GLY A 325 17.25 27.86 -1.74
C GLY A 325 17.82 27.71 -3.15
N ALA A 326 18.75 26.78 -3.37
CA ALA A 326 19.28 26.51 -4.70
C ALA A 326 18.21 25.92 -5.62
N ALA A 327 18.19 26.36 -6.87
CA ALA A 327 17.26 25.86 -7.89
C ALA A 327 18.00 25.34 -9.13
N ALA A 328 17.45 24.29 -9.74
CA ALA A 328 17.81 23.94 -11.10
C ALA A 328 17.12 24.90 -12.08
N LYS A 329 17.91 25.54 -12.94
CA LYS A 329 17.42 26.36 -14.04
C LYS A 329 18.09 25.89 -15.34
N LEU A 330 17.57 24.81 -15.86
CA LEU A 330 17.99 24.25 -17.14
C LEU A 330 17.33 25.09 -18.24
N LEU A 331 17.97 26.18 -18.66
CA LEU A 331 17.35 27.15 -19.54
C LEU A 331 17.83 26.93 -21.01
N GLY A 332 16.88 26.62 -21.88
CA GLY A 332 17.06 26.71 -23.32
C GLY A 332 17.96 25.63 -23.94
N ASN A 333 18.38 25.77 -25.16
CA ASN A 333 19.01 24.86 -26.11
C ASN A 333 20.34 24.21 -25.69
N GLY A 334 20.52 23.83 -24.44
CA GLY A 334 21.67 23.01 -23.99
C GLY A 334 21.36 21.52 -24.16
N ASP A 335 22.30 20.73 -24.61
CA ASP A 335 22.18 19.27 -24.64
C ASP A 335 22.54 18.70 -23.28
N ILE A 336 21.64 17.99 -22.64
CA ILE A 336 21.82 17.42 -21.29
C ILE A 336 21.62 15.92 -21.37
N ASP A 337 22.63 15.16 -20.98
CA ASP A 337 22.59 13.70 -20.90
C ASP A 337 23.13 13.26 -19.53
N LEU A 338 22.23 13.12 -18.57
CA LEU A 338 22.55 12.78 -17.19
C LEU A 338 21.83 11.55 -16.73
N SER A 339 22.54 10.63 -16.08
CA SER A 339 21.97 9.47 -15.42
C SER A 339 22.27 9.44 -13.92
N ALA A 340 21.27 8.99 -13.14
CA ALA A 340 21.40 8.82 -11.69
C ALA A 340 22.32 7.64 -11.33
N PRO A 341 22.90 7.60 -10.11
CA PRO A 341 23.64 6.44 -9.62
C PRO A 341 22.73 5.21 -9.55
N THR A 342 23.23 4.05 -9.94
CA THR A 342 22.52 2.76 -9.80
C THR A 342 22.75 2.10 -8.45
N THR A 343 23.71 2.59 -7.65
CA THR A 343 24.08 2.04 -6.35
C THR A 343 24.43 3.16 -5.36
N GLY A 344 24.45 2.82 -4.08
CA GLY A 344 24.81 3.76 -3.01
C GLY A 344 23.59 4.45 -2.38
N PRO A 345 23.83 5.43 -1.50
CA PRO A 345 22.76 6.06 -0.70
C PRO A 345 21.79 6.91 -1.52
N PHE A 346 22.18 7.34 -2.72
CA PHE A 346 21.36 8.14 -3.63
C PHE A 346 21.04 7.40 -4.93
N ALA A 347 21.04 6.06 -4.90
CA ALA A 347 20.68 5.27 -6.06
C ALA A 347 19.32 5.69 -6.61
N GLY A 348 19.23 5.86 -7.93
CA GLY A 348 18.03 6.29 -8.62
C GLY A 348 17.71 7.78 -8.52
N LEU A 349 18.40 8.59 -7.70
CA LEU A 349 18.12 10.01 -7.54
C LEU A 349 19.08 10.86 -8.41
N LEU A 350 18.52 11.46 -9.47
CA LEU A 350 19.24 12.43 -10.29
C LEU A 350 19.20 13.83 -9.65
N PHE A 351 18.00 14.31 -9.28
CA PHE A 351 17.81 15.53 -8.51
C PHE A 351 17.33 15.17 -7.11
N PHE A 352 17.87 15.89 -6.13
CA PHE A 352 17.43 15.80 -4.75
C PHE A 352 17.32 17.20 -4.15
N GLY A 353 16.12 17.73 -3.98
CA GLY A 353 15.85 18.97 -3.27
C GLY A 353 15.85 18.76 -1.77
N SER A 354 16.49 19.67 -1.04
CA SER A 354 16.49 19.65 0.41
C SER A 354 15.05 19.72 0.96
N ARG A 355 14.71 18.82 1.88
CA ARG A 355 13.42 18.85 2.58
C ARG A 355 13.26 20.04 3.51
N ARG A 356 14.35 20.75 3.78
CA ARG A 356 14.39 21.96 4.61
C ARG A 356 14.02 23.24 3.83
N ASP A 357 14.16 23.19 2.50
CA ASP A 357 13.93 24.32 1.62
C ASP A 357 12.53 24.25 1.02
N THR A 358 11.65 25.14 1.44
CA THR A 358 10.26 25.15 0.98
C THR A 358 10.02 26.17 -0.13
N GLY A 359 9.18 25.81 -1.10
CA GLY A 359 8.73 26.73 -2.14
C GLY A 359 9.78 27.10 -3.19
N VAL A 360 10.88 26.34 -3.29
CA VAL A 360 11.88 26.54 -4.35
C VAL A 360 11.31 26.04 -5.67
N ALA A 361 11.36 26.88 -6.70
CA ALA A 361 10.89 26.54 -8.05
C ALA A 361 12.07 26.14 -8.95
N HIS A 362 12.04 24.89 -9.41
CA HIS A 362 13.00 24.33 -10.35
C HIS A 362 12.41 24.41 -11.76
N GLN A 363 13.20 24.84 -12.74
CA GLN A 363 12.80 24.95 -14.13
C GLN A 363 13.62 23.97 -14.97
N VAL A 364 12.93 23.07 -15.63
CA VAL A 364 13.52 22.12 -16.56
C VAL A 364 13.04 22.47 -17.97
N THR A 365 13.91 23.12 -18.73
CA THR A 365 13.66 23.46 -20.12
C THR A 365 14.69 22.71 -20.95
N GLY A 366 14.27 21.69 -21.68
CA GLY A 366 15.16 20.90 -22.53
C GLY A 366 14.86 21.13 -24.01
N ASN A 367 15.77 20.63 -24.86
CA ASN A 367 15.54 20.42 -26.27
C ASN A 367 15.25 18.93 -26.54
N SER A 368 15.02 18.58 -27.83
CA SER A 368 14.74 17.20 -28.25
C SER A 368 15.91 16.22 -28.09
N GLU A 369 17.09 16.70 -27.70
CA GLU A 369 18.31 15.90 -27.55
C GLU A 369 18.71 15.71 -26.07
N SER A 370 17.91 16.27 -25.13
CA SER A 370 18.20 16.14 -23.70
C SER A 370 17.63 14.83 -23.14
N SER A 371 18.44 14.12 -22.35
CA SER A 371 18.05 12.91 -21.59
C SER A 371 18.33 13.12 -20.11
N LEU A 372 17.33 12.85 -19.27
CA LEU A 372 17.46 12.83 -17.82
C LEU A 372 16.99 11.46 -17.33
N GLU A 373 17.93 10.62 -16.91
CA GLU A 373 17.63 9.27 -16.44
C GLU A 373 17.69 9.18 -14.92
N GLY A 374 16.56 8.93 -14.29
CA GLY A 374 16.43 8.84 -12.83
C GLY A 374 15.30 9.69 -12.27
N ASN A 375 15.26 9.78 -10.94
CA ASN A 375 14.21 10.49 -10.21
C ASN A 375 14.56 11.96 -9.98
N LEU A 376 13.61 12.82 -10.31
CA LEU A 376 13.66 14.25 -9.96
C LEU A 376 12.83 14.43 -8.67
N TYR A 377 13.51 14.40 -7.53
CA TYR A 377 12.89 14.43 -6.21
C TYR A 377 13.02 15.80 -5.55
N ILE A 378 11.93 16.58 -5.53
CA ILE A 378 11.85 17.94 -4.97
C ILE A 378 10.67 18.02 -4.00
N PRO A 379 10.74 17.40 -2.83
CA PRO A 379 9.57 17.11 -1.99
C PRO A 379 8.86 18.33 -1.41
N THR A 380 9.53 19.48 -1.34
CA THR A 380 9.04 20.73 -0.72
C THR A 380 9.06 21.91 -1.66
N GLY A 381 9.36 21.68 -2.93
CA GLY A 381 9.40 22.69 -3.99
C GLY A 381 8.62 22.28 -5.23
N SER A 382 8.63 23.14 -6.25
CA SER A 382 7.97 22.85 -7.52
C SER A 382 8.95 22.53 -8.64
N ILE A 383 8.45 21.76 -9.61
CA ILE A 383 9.14 21.54 -10.89
C ILE A 383 8.25 22.02 -12.02
N ASP A 384 8.80 22.94 -12.83
CA ASP A 384 8.15 23.45 -14.03
C ASP A 384 8.87 22.91 -15.28
N PHE A 385 8.17 22.10 -16.04
CA PHE A 385 8.61 21.64 -17.35
C PHE A 385 8.16 22.63 -18.42
N THR A 386 9.12 23.25 -19.09
CA THR A 386 8.86 24.25 -20.15
C THR A 386 9.65 23.91 -21.41
N GLY A 387 9.12 24.24 -22.57
CA GLY A 387 9.80 24.04 -23.86
C GLY A 387 9.58 22.67 -24.49
N ASN A 388 10.40 22.30 -25.50
CA ASN A 388 10.35 21.03 -26.21
C ASN A 388 11.32 20.01 -25.61
N SER A 389 11.18 19.73 -24.32
CA SER A 389 11.98 18.68 -23.72
C SER A 389 11.38 17.32 -24.07
N THR A 390 11.89 16.70 -25.11
CA THR A 390 11.79 15.25 -25.20
C THR A 390 12.81 14.69 -24.21
N VAL A 391 12.36 14.26 -23.04
CA VAL A 391 13.14 13.36 -22.19
C VAL A 391 13.07 12.00 -22.89
N SER A 392 13.70 11.90 -24.07
CA SER A 392 13.70 10.70 -24.89
C SER A 392 14.92 9.85 -24.54
N GLY A 393 14.69 8.62 -24.20
CA GLY A 393 15.73 7.60 -24.07
C GLY A 393 16.09 7.15 -22.68
N GLY A 394 15.55 7.77 -21.62
CA GLY A 394 15.75 7.36 -20.22
C GLY A 394 14.46 7.32 -19.43
N CYS A 395 14.44 6.49 -18.40
CA CYS A 395 13.36 6.44 -17.45
C CYS A 395 13.43 7.66 -16.52
N THR A 396 12.43 8.53 -16.55
CA THR A 396 12.34 9.70 -15.66
C THR A 396 11.08 9.64 -14.83
N GLN A 397 11.24 9.79 -13.53
CA GLN A 397 10.11 9.98 -12.61
C GLN A 397 10.24 11.34 -11.92
N ILE A 398 9.09 11.96 -11.66
CA ILE A 398 9.02 13.25 -10.98
C ILE A 398 8.25 13.09 -9.70
N VAL A 399 8.89 13.40 -8.60
CA VAL A 399 8.28 13.47 -7.27
C VAL A 399 8.56 14.84 -6.68
N ALA A 400 7.55 15.70 -6.64
CA ALA A 400 7.72 17.07 -6.14
C ALA A 400 6.48 17.53 -5.36
N ASP A 401 6.57 18.64 -4.62
CA ASP A 401 5.39 19.21 -3.95
C ASP A 401 4.35 19.61 -4.99
N GLN A 402 4.76 20.32 -6.05
CA GLN A 402 3.90 20.71 -7.16
C GLN A 402 4.65 20.53 -8.50
N ILE A 403 3.89 20.19 -9.56
CA ILE A 403 4.44 19.90 -10.88
C ILE A 403 3.62 20.62 -11.94
N THR A 404 4.28 21.38 -12.79
CA THR A 404 3.65 22.12 -13.88
C THR A 404 4.26 21.75 -15.23
N PHE A 405 3.41 21.45 -16.19
CA PHE A 405 3.79 21.25 -17.61
C PHE A 405 3.29 22.42 -18.43
N THR A 406 4.22 23.17 -19.01
CA THR A 406 3.94 24.32 -19.90
C THR A 406 4.53 24.16 -21.31
N GLY A 407 5.30 23.11 -21.54
CA GLY A 407 5.92 22.77 -22.82
C GLY A 407 5.70 21.31 -23.19
N ASN A 408 6.18 20.90 -24.35
CA ASN A 408 6.09 19.50 -24.79
C ASN A 408 7.07 18.64 -23.98
N SER A 409 6.61 17.51 -23.48
CA SER A 409 7.44 16.57 -22.73
C SER A 409 7.01 15.13 -23.00
N THR A 410 7.97 14.23 -23.14
CA THR A 410 7.76 12.79 -23.29
C THR A 410 8.54 12.09 -22.18
N MET A 411 7.87 11.21 -21.46
CA MET A 411 8.44 10.39 -20.41
C MET A 411 8.03 8.94 -20.57
N GLU A 412 8.91 8.01 -20.21
CA GLU A 412 8.64 6.57 -20.24
C GLU A 412 8.82 5.98 -18.85
N THR A 413 8.11 4.86 -18.60
CA THR A 413 8.25 4.14 -17.31
C THR A 413 9.66 3.62 -17.10
N CYS A 414 10.12 3.74 -15.86
CA CYS A 414 11.34 3.12 -15.41
C CYS A 414 11.20 1.60 -15.30
N ALA A 415 12.07 0.87 -15.96
CA ALA A 415 12.10 -0.59 -15.89
C ALA A 415 12.77 -1.14 -14.61
N SER A 416 13.26 -0.26 -13.72
CA SER A 416 13.93 -0.69 -12.50
C SER A 416 12.93 -1.02 -11.39
N PRO A 417 12.91 -2.24 -10.86
CA PRO A 417 11.96 -2.66 -9.81
C PRO A 417 12.18 -1.96 -8.46
N THR A 418 13.28 -1.23 -8.28
CA THR A 418 13.59 -0.49 -7.04
C THR A 418 12.91 0.87 -6.97
N ASP A 419 12.43 1.40 -8.10
CA ASP A 419 11.96 2.78 -8.21
C ASP A 419 10.48 2.87 -8.65
N GLU A 420 9.76 1.74 -8.67
CA GLU A 420 8.36 1.72 -9.09
C GLU A 420 7.44 2.38 -8.04
N ILE A 421 6.87 3.52 -8.40
CA ILE A 421 5.78 4.15 -7.64
C ILE A 421 4.47 3.52 -8.08
N VAL A 422 4.07 2.43 -7.43
CA VAL A 422 2.83 1.74 -7.78
C VAL A 422 1.64 2.40 -7.12
N VAL A 423 0.69 2.85 -7.92
CA VAL A 423 -0.51 3.60 -7.50
C VAL A 423 -1.78 2.90 -7.96
N GLY A 424 -2.91 3.31 -7.41
CA GLY A 424 -4.22 2.76 -7.80
C GLY A 424 -4.46 1.31 -7.35
N ARG A 425 -3.66 0.79 -6.42
CA ARG A 425 -3.88 -0.57 -5.91
C ARG A 425 -5.22 -0.69 -5.21
N THR A 426 -5.98 -1.71 -5.54
CA THR A 426 -7.25 -2.05 -4.90
C THR A 426 -7.07 -3.23 -3.96
N VAL A 427 -7.85 -3.27 -2.89
CA VAL A 427 -7.88 -4.39 -1.95
C VAL A 427 -9.24 -5.07 -2.04
N SER A 428 -9.26 -6.35 -2.27
CA SER A 428 -10.47 -7.17 -2.31
C SER A 428 -10.27 -8.48 -1.57
N LEU A 429 -11.31 -8.95 -0.88
CA LEU A 429 -11.33 -10.33 -0.38
C LEU A 429 -11.53 -11.26 -1.58
N VAL A 430 -10.77 -12.35 -1.61
CA VAL A 430 -10.78 -13.32 -2.72
C VAL A 430 -11.07 -14.74 -2.26
N GLU A 431 -11.05 -14.99 -0.93
CA GLU A 431 -11.35 -16.28 -0.31
C GLU A 431 -11.73 -16.11 1.17
#